data_ffe62a052aa39a68cdafb36fa43d8d75
#
_entry.id   ffe62a052aa39a68cdafb36fa43d8d75
#
_cell.length_a   1.000
_cell.length_b   1.000
_cell.length_c   1.000
_cell.angle_alpha   90.00
_cell.angle_beta   90.00
_cell.angle_gamma   90.00
#
_symmetry.space_group_name_H-M   'P 1'
#
loop_
_entity.id
_entity.type
_entity.pdbx_description
1 polymer ?
#
loop_
_entity_poly.entity_id
_entity_poly.type
_entity_poly.pdbx_seq_one_letter_code
_entity_poly.pdbx_strand_id
1 'polypeptide(L)'
;FHNYIGVMKGSKYPDEYVVCGSHLDSYSYSGMCPGADDNATGVASVIETARILSQYSFERSIIYCAFGAEEIGLVGSSAYADYCAEVGMNIVGYFNNDMNGYLNPGDEIHIDLIYPNSVAPIGDYYMNVANVYFPEMQVRHVNFQAGDSDHTSFNLNGYMGIYPFEDYQNYSPYIHTGNDLIGPSVNSFEMSQRYTQMNVACVSTLALLDSESVSENEMSSVTMFPNPAQNTLELTSEYSGNNKVQIISSLGQIVKEF
;
A
#
# COMPACT_ATOMS: atom_id res chain seq x y z
N PHE A 1 -1.69 16.13 -19.45
CA PHE A 1 -1.68 15.41 -18.19
C PHE A 1 -0.30 14.81 -17.96
N HIS A 2 0.07 14.57 -16.70
CA HIS A 2 1.37 14.01 -16.35
C HIS A 2 1.20 12.83 -15.41
N ASN A 3 1.97 11.77 -15.63
CA ASN A 3 2.18 10.71 -14.67
C ASN A 3 3.49 10.98 -13.93
N TYR A 4 3.53 10.71 -12.65
CA TYR A 4 4.74 10.79 -11.83
C TYR A 4 5.16 9.38 -11.47
N ILE A 5 6.37 8.99 -11.89
CA ILE A 5 6.86 7.62 -11.76
C ILE A 5 8.17 7.64 -10.97
N GLY A 6 8.20 6.90 -9.87
CA GLY A 6 9.39 6.62 -9.08
C GLY A 6 9.81 5.17 -9.25
N VAL A 7 11.09 4.90 -9.40
CA VAL A 7 11.60 3.52 -9.55
C VAL A 7 12.65 3.23 -8.50
N MET A 8 12.45 2.14 -7.77
CA MET A 8 13.45 1.54 -6.92
C MET A 8 13.96 0.27 -7.59
N LYS A 9 15.25 0.27 -7.97
CA LYS A 9 15.83 -0.81 -8.76
C LYS A 9 16.11 -2.04 -7.90
N GLY A 10 15.71 -3.21 -8.38
CA GLY A 10 15.97 -4.50 -7.76
C GLY A 10 17.44 -4.93 -7.87
N SER A 11 17.91 -5.68 -6.87
CA SER A 11 19.30 -6.14 -6.77
C SER A 11 19.58 -7.36 -7.64
N LYS A 12 18.58 -8.24 -7.84
CA LYS A 12 18.79 -9.56 -8.48
C LYS A 12 17.94 -9.74 -9.74
N TYR A 13 16.71 -9.27 -9.72
CA TYR A 13 15.75 -9.33 -10.83
C TYR A 13 15.30 -7.92 -11.22
N PRO A 14 16.24 -7.05 -11.69
CA PRO A 14 15.94 -5.63 -11.93
C PRO A 14 14.92 -5.37 -13.04
N ASP A 15 14.67 -6.36 -13.88
CA ASP A 15 13.71 -6.30 -14.99
C ASP A 15 12.37 -6.97 -14.66
N GLU A 16 12.17 -7.42 -13.41
CA GLU A 16 10.88 -7.83 -12.86
C GLU A 16 10.34 -6.71 -11.98
N TYR A 17 9.11 -6.27 -12.25
CA TYR A 17 8.56 -5.06 -11.64
C TYR A 17 7.31 -5.35 -10.81
N VAL A 18 7.30 -4.87 -9.57
CA VAL A 18 6.09 -4.73 -8.76
C VAL A 18 5.64 -3.28 -8.87
N VAL A 19 4.40 -3.04 -9.26
CA VAL A 19 3.86 -1.68 -9.42
C VAL A 19 2.87 -1.38 -8.31
N CYS A 20 3.02 -0.21 -7.68
CA CYS A 20 2.15 0.34 -6.67
C CYS A 20 1.72 1.73 -7.13
N GLY A 21 0.45 1.95 -7.37
CA GLY A 21 -0.02 3.19 -7.97
C GLY A 21 -1.34 3.70 -7.41
N SER A 22 -1.60 4.96 -7.71
CA SER A 22 -2.85 5.68 -7.43
C SER A 22 -3.05 6.74 -8.50
N HIS A 23 -4.27 7.26 -8.68
CA HIS A 23 -4.42 8.50 -9.45
C HIS A 23 -4.23 9.74 -8.57
N LEU A 24 -3.93 10.86 -9.21
CA LEU A 24 -3.56 12.12 -8.56
C LEU A 24 -4.61 13.20 -8.75
N ASP A 25 -5.39 13.10 -9.81
CA ASP A 25 -6.48 14.02 -10.09
C ASP A 25 -7.72 13.71 -9.24
N SER A 26 -8.63 14.66 -9.19
CA SER A 26 -9.93 14.52 -8.53
C SER A 26 -11.00 15.21 -9.39
N TYR A 27 -12.24 14.77 -9.23
CA TYR A 27 -13.37 15.28 -9.98
C TYR A 27 -14.51 15.72 -9.06
N SER A 28 -15.35 16.66 -9.51
CA SER A 28 -16.58 17.01 -8.82
C SER A 28 -17.63 17.56 -9.80
N TYR A 29 -18.87 17.13 -9.61
CA TYR A 29 -20.00 17.69 -10.33
C TYR A 29 -20.35 19.13 -9.90
N SER A 30 -19.81 19.63 -8.77
CA SER A 30 -20.19 20.91 -8.16
C SER A 30 -19.13 22.00 -8.19
N GLY A 31 -18.02 21.80 -8.91
CA GLY A 31 -16.97 22.79 -9.13
C GLY A 31 -15.86 22.86 -8.07
N MET A 32 -16.08 22.50 -6.82
CA MET A 32 -15.01 22.23 -5.86
C MET A 32 -14.67 20.76 -5.87
N CYS A 33 -13.40 20.42 -6.00
CA CYS A 33 -12.88 19.06 -6.07
C CYS A 33 -11.85 18.83 -4.96
N PRO A 34 -12.27 18.64 -3.71
CA PRO A 34 -11.31 18.45 -2.61
C PRO A 34 -10.51 17.17 -2.75
N GLY A 35 -11.16 16.05 -3.18
CA GLY A 35 -10.50 14.79 -3.47
C GLY A 35 -9.82 14.17 -2.25
N ALA A 36 -10.43 14.30 -1.06
CA ALA A 36 -9.77 13.82 0.15
C ALA A 36 -9.69 12.30 0.20
N ASP A 37 -10.78 11.62 -0.16
CA ASP A 37 -10.82 10.16 -0.28
C ASP A 37 -10.52 9.71 -1.68
N ASP A 38 -11.13 10.37 -2.65
CA ASP A 38 -10.94 10.16 -4.08
C ASP A 38 -10.10 11.30 -4.71
N ASN A 39 -8.72 11.25 -4.70
CA ASN A 39 -7.94 10.10 -4.27
C ASN A 39 -6.68 10.51 -3.46
N ALA A 40 -6.79 11.47 -2.53
CA ALA A 40 -5.63 11.82 -1.70
C ALA A 40 -5.27 10.69 -0.72
N THR A 41 -6.22 9.83 -0.30
CA THR A 41 -5.93 8.66 0.53
C THR A 41 -5.07 7.64 -0.20
N GLY A 42 -5.36 7.34 -1.47
CA GLY A 42 -4.56 6.45 -2.30
C GLY A 42 -3.16 7.00 -2.57
N VAL A 43 -3.05 8.30 -2.90
CA VAL A 43 -1.76 8.97 -3.07
C VAL A 43 -0.92 8.90 -1.79
N ALA A 44 -1.53 9.16 -0.63
CA ALA A 44 -0.85 9.06 0.66
C ALA A 44 -0.35 7.64 0.94
N SER A 45 -1.13 6.60 0.60
CA SER A 45 -0.74 5.20 0.73
C SER A 45 0.45 4.84 -0.14
N VAL A 46 0.50 5.31 -1.39
CA VAL A 46 1.65 5.09 -2.29
C VAL A 46 2.91 5.79 -1.78
N ILE A 47 2.79 7.06 -1.36
CA ILE A 47 3.92 7.83 -0.82
C ILE A 47 4.46 7.18 0.46
N GLU A 48 3.58 6.78 1.39
CA GLU A 48 3.99 6.17 2.64
C GLU A 48 4.62 4.78 2.39
N THR A 49 4.07 3.99 1.46
CA THR A 49 4.67 2.73 1.03
C THR A 49 6.09 2.98 0.49
N ALA A 50 6.26 3.96 -0.39
CA ALA A 50 7.58 4.31 -0.93
C ALA A 50 8.54 4.77 0.18
N ARG A 51 8.07 5.59 1.12
CA ARG A 51 8.87 6.08 2.25
C ARG A 51 9.37 4.94 3.14
N ILE A 52 8.50 3.99 3.46
CA ILE A 52 8.86 2.84 4.30
C ILE A 52 9.83 1.93 3.54
N LEU A 53 9.49 1.54 2.32
CA LEU A 53 10.25 0.56 1.57
C LEU A 53 11.59 1.09 1.06
N SER A 54 11.76 2.42 0.91
CA SER A 54 13.05 3.03 0.53
C SER A 54 14.19 2.79 1.53
N GLN A 55 13.88 2.30 2.71
CA GLN A 55 14.86 1.97 3.74
C GLN A 55 15.44 0.55 3.58
N TYR A 56 14.94 -0.21 2.64
CA TYR A 56 15.29 -1.61 2.39
C TYR A 56 15.71 -1.84 0.95
N SER A 57 16.35 -2.95 0.66
CA SER A 57 16.64 -3.42 -0.69
C SER A 57 15.74 -4.61 -1.04
N PHE A 58 15.45 -4.77 -2.31
CA PHE A 58 14.59 -5.84 -2.81
C PHE A 58 15.25 -6.53 -4.01
N GLU A 59 14.95 -7.80 -4.21
CA GLU A 59 15.46 -8.53 -5.37
C GLU A 59 14.83 -8.05 -6.68
N ARG A 60 13.53 -7.70 -6.68
CA ARG A 60 12.78 -7.14 -7.80
C ARG A 60 12.71 -5.62 -7.71
N SER A 61 12.54 -4.98 -8.85
CA SER A 61 12.28 -3.55 -8.92
C SER A 61 10.87 -3.20 -8.45
N ILE A 62 10.72 -2.05 -7.78
CA ILE A 62 9.42 -1.50 -7.40
C ILE A 62 9.21 -0.20 -8.14
N ILE A 63 8.03 -0.03 -8.74
CA ILE A 63 7.61 1.19 -9.41
C ILE A 63 6.46 1.80 -8.61
N TYR A 64 6.60 3.07 -8.26
CA TYR A 64 5.56 3.87 -7.62
C TYR A 64 4.99 4.84 -8.64
N CYS A 65 3.67 4.87 -8.78
CA CYS A 65 2.98 5.69 -9.77
C CYS A 65 1.96 6.62 -9.12
N ALA A 66 1.91 7.88 -9.62
CA ALA A 66 0.76 8.73 -9.45
C ALA A 66 0.27 9.12 -10.85
N PHE A 67 -0.88 8.59 -11.26
CA PHE A 67 -1.45 8.77 -12.59
C PHE A 67 -2.30 10.04 -12.65
N GLY A 68 -2.26 10.73 -13.78
CA GLY A 68 -3.14 11.85 -14.03
C GLY A 68 -4.26 11.49 -14.97
N ALA A 69 -5.39 12.21 -14.83
CA ALA A 69 -6.54 12.06 -15.71
C ALA A 69 -7.21 10.67 -15.65
N GLU A 70 -7.26 10.06 -14.48
CA GLU A 70 -8.06 8.88 -14.19
C GLU A 70 -9.53 9.20 -14.37
N GLU A 71 -10.00 10.27 -13.75
CA GLU A 71 -11.37 10.74 -13.64
C GLU A 71 -12.05 11.07 -14.99
N ILE A 72 -11.28 11.17 -16.05
CA ILE A 72 -11.76 11.39 -17.40
C ILE A 72 -11.52 10.20 -18.32
N GLY A 73 -11.36 8.99 -17.74
CA GLY A 73 -11.32 7.73 -18.45
C GLY A 73 -9.97 7.03 -18.43
N LEU A 74 -9.29 6.97 -17.30
CA LEU A 74 -8.04 6.20 -17.05
C LEU A 74 -6.90 6.60 -17.99
N VAL A 75 -6.85 7.88 -18.41
CA VAL A 75 -5.95 8.32 -19.51
C VAL A 75 -4.47 8.08 -19.14
N GLY A 76 -4.08 8.43 -17.93
CA GLY A 76 -2.69 8.31 -17.49
C GLY A 76 -2.24 6.86 -17.32
N SER A 77 -3.04 6.05 -16.64
CA SER A 77 -2.72 4.64 -16.43
C SER A 77 -2.78 3.83 -17.72
N SER A 78 -3.76 4.11 -18.62
CA SER A 78 -3.82 3.47 -19.95
C SER A 78 -2.57 3.74 -20.76
N ALA A 79 -2.16 5.01 -20.87
CA ALA A 79 -0.97 5.37 -21.61
C ALA A 79 0.30 4.71 -21.03
N TYR A 80 0.38 4.57 -19.69
CA TYR A 80 1.52 3.94 -19.06
C TYR A 80 1.49 2.41 -19.23
N ALA A 81 0.34 1.76 -19.06
CA ALA A 81 0.20 0.32 -19.25
C ALA A 81 0.45 -0.10 -20.70
N ASP A 82 -0.05 0.70 -21.67
CA ASP A 82 0.22 0.50 -23.11
C ASP A 82 1.72 0.59 -23.40
N TYR A 83 2.40 1.61 -22.86
CA TYR A 83 3.85 1.75 -22.98
C TYR A 83 4.57 0.54 -22.38
N CYS A 84 4.22 0.09 -21.17
CA CYS A 84 4.83 -1.07 -20.53
C CYS A 84 4.69 -2.33 -21.40
N ALA A 85 3.50 -2.54 -22.00
CA ALA A 85 3.25 -3.66 -22.89
C ALA A 85 4.05 -3.54 -24.20
N GLU A 86 4.12 -2.35 -24.81
CA GLU A 86 4.87 -2.09 -26.04
C GLU A 86 6.36 -2.40 -25.88
N VAL A 87 6.96 -2.00 -24.76
CA VAL A 87 8.38 -2.24 -24.48
C VAL A 87 8.66 -3.60 -23.83
N GLY A 88 7.62 -4.39 -23.55
CA GLY A 88 7.73 -5.73 -23.00
C GLY A 88 8.19 -5.77 -21.54
N MET A 89 7.75 -4.83 -20.71
CA MET A 89 8.06 -4.85 -19.27
C MET A 89 7.46 -6.09 -18.58
N ASN A 90 8.24 -6.74 -17.73
CA ASN A 90 7.76 -7.86 -16.92
C ASN A 90 7.18 -7.37 -15.59
N ILE A 91 5.92 -6.92 -15.62
CA ILE A 91 5.18 -6.51 -14.41
C ILE A 91 4.58 -7.76 -13.77
N VAL A 92 5.05 -8.12 -12.58
CA VAL A 92 4.61 -9.31 -11.83
C VAL A 92 3.35 -9.08 -11.01
N GLY A 93 2.97 -7.83 -10.76
CA GLY A 93 1.72 -7.45 -10.11
C GLY A 93 1.57 -5.94 -9.99
N TYR A 94 0.32 -5.46 -10.06
CA TYR A 94 -0.05 -4.08 -9.85
C TYR A 94 -1.05 -3.95 -8.70
N PHE A 95 -0.71 -3.13 -7.71
CA PHE A 95 -1.53 -2.80 -6.55
C PHE A 95 -2.05 -1.38 -6.69
N ASN A 96 -3.35 -1.27 -6.98
CA ASN A 96 -4.04 0.01 -7.09
C ASN A 96 -4.42 0.54 -5.71
N ASN A 97 -4.24 1.84 -5.48
CA ASN A 97 -4.63 2.50 -4.24
C ASN A 97 -5.59 3.63 -4.59
N ASP A 98 -6.83 3.46 -4.19
CA ASP A 98 -7.89 4.38 -4.52
C ASP A 98 -9.02 4.23 -3.51
N MET A 99 -9.43 5.33 -2.87
CA MET A 99 -10.48 5.39 -1.86
C MET A 99 -10.31 4.34 -0.74
N ASN A 100 -9.65 4.72 0.32
CA ASN A 100 -9.40 3.82 1.46
C ASN A 100 -9.59 4.50 2.82
N GLY A 101 -10.40 5.58 2.87
CA GLY A 101 -10.58 6.42 4.05
C GLY A 101 -11.98 6.46 4.62
N TYR A 102 -12.99 5.95 3.93
CA TYR A 102 -14.36 5.97 4.40
C TYR A 102 -14.77 4.62 5.00
N LEU A 103 -15.17 4.66 6.25
CA LEU A 103 -15.81 3.53 6.94
C LEU A 103 -17.29 3.85 7.13
N ASN A 104 -18.16 3.06 6.52
CA ASN A 104 -19.59 3.23 6.68
C ASN A 104 -20.00 3.06 8.16
N PRO A 105 -20.85 3.96 8.70
CA PRO A 105 -21.19 3.93 10.13
C PRO A 105 -21.78 2.61 10.58
N GLY A 106 -21.13 1.96 11.53
CA GLY A 106 -21.53 0.68 12.09
C GLY A 106 -20.85 -0.53 11.49
N ASP A 107 -20.04 -0.36 10.47
CA ASP A 107 -19.28 -1.44 9.85
C ASP A 107 -17.91 -1.62 10.54
N GLU A 108 -17.36 -2.83 10.41
CA GLU A 108 -15.98 -3.12 10.76
C GLU A 108 -15.06 -2.87 9.56
N ILE A 109 -13.80 -2.52 9.82
CA ILE A 109 -12.80 -2.33 8.76
C ILE A 109 -12.59 -3.66 8.01
N HIS A 110 -12.79 -3.63 6.71
CA HIS A 110 -12.58 -4.75 5.79
C HIS A 110 -12.02 -4.22 4.47
N ILE A 111 -11.64 -5.10 3.59
CA ILE A 111 -11.16 -4.77 2.24
C ILE A 111 -12.05 -5.49 1.23
N ASP A 112 -12.67 -4.74 0.33
CA ASP A 112 -13.26 -5.29 -0.88
C ASP A 112 -12.19 -5.33 -1.98
N LEU A 113 -11.68 -6.51 -2.27
CA LEU A 113 -10.62 -6.71 -3.24
C LEU A 113 -11.21 -6.90 -4.63
N ILE A 114 -11.17 -5.85 -5.43
CA ILE A 114 -11.78 -5.79 -6.77
C ILE A 114 -10.78 -6.30 -7.80
N TYR A 115 -11.14 -7.34 -8.51
CA TYR A 115 -10.38 -7.85 -9.67
C TYR A 115 -11.21 -8.86 -10.48
N PRO A 116 -10.98 -8.98 -11.80
CA PRO A 116 -11.61 -10.02 -12.62
C PRO A 116 -11.01 -11.39 -12.31
N ASN A 117 -11.83 -12.43 -12.41
CA ASN A 117 -11.38 -13.82 -12.17
C ASN A 117 -10.16 -14.24 -13.02
N SER A 118 -9.90 -13.56 -14.14
CA SER A 118 -8.73 -13.82 -15.01
C SER A 118 -7.40 -13.54 -14.34
N VAL A 119 -7.37 -12.69 -13.31
CA VAL A 119 -6.17 -12.34 -12.54
C VAL A 119 -6.19 -12.90 -11.11
N ALA A 120 -6.98 -13.94 -10.87
CA ALA A 120 -7.09 -14.57 -9.56
C ALA A 120 -5.74 -14.88 -8.86
N PRO A 121 -4.64 -15.27 -9.55
CA PRO A 121 -3.38 -15.55 -8.87
C PRO A 121 -2.85 -14.40 -8.00
N ILE A 122 -2.99 -13.13 -8.44
CA ILE A 122 -2.55 -11.99 -7.63
C ILE A 122 -3.55 -11.68 -6.51
N GLY A 123 -4.85 -11.93 -6.72
CA GLY A 123 -5.87 -11.84 -5.68
C GLY A 123 -5.65 -12.85 -4.57
N ASP A 124 -5.41 -14.12 -4.93
CA ASP A 124 -5.09 -15.19 -3.98
C ASP A 124 -3.81 -14.88 -3.19
N TYR A 125 -2.80 -14.32 -3.89
CA TYR A 125 -1.58 -13.85 -3.25
C TYR A 125 -1.90 -12.77 -2.19
N TYR A 126 -2.70 -11.76 -2.53
CA TYR A 126 -3.08 -10.69 -1.60
C TYR A 126 -3.80 -11.25 -0.37
N MET A 127 -4.78 -12.14 -0.56
CA MET A 127 -5.50 -12.79 0.53
C MET A 127 -4.58 -13.65 1.42
N ASN A 128 -3.59 -14.33 0.83
CA ASN A 128 -2.60 -15.08 1.60
C ASN A 128 -1.72 -14.18 2.45
N VAL A 129 -1.28 -13.03 1.93
CA VAL A 129 -0.53 -12.02 2.70
C VAL A 129 -1.39 -11.50 3.85
N ALA A 130 -2.67 -11.20 3.61
CA ALA A 130 -3.60 -10.79 4.65
C ALA A 130 -3.70 -11.85 5.75
N ASN A 131 -3.91 -13.11 5.40
CA ASN A 131 -4.03 -14.21 6.37
C ASN A 131 -2.77 -14.39 7.23
N VAL A 132 -1.58 -14.08 6.70
CA VAL A 132 -0.31 -14.23 7.42
C VAL A 132 -0.03 -13.04 8.35
N TYR A 133 -0.21 -11.81 7.85
CA TYR A 133 0.22 -10.61 8.56
C TYR A 133 -0.92 -9.87 9.27
N PHE A 134 -2.16 -10.06 8.82
CA PHE A 134 -3.35 -9.36 9.32
C PHE A 134 -4.54 -10.34 9.41
N PRO A 135 -4.43 -11.43 10.20
CA PRO A 135 -5.44 -12.49 10.24
C PRO A 135 -6.83 -12.00 10.72
N GLU A 136 -6.89 -10.83 11.35
CA GLU A 136 -8.13 -10.18 11.75
C GLU A 136 -8.79 -9.36 10.63
N MET A 137 -8.05 -9.09 9.53
CA MET A 137 -8.55 -8.30 8.41
C MET A 137 -9.43 -9.15 7.51
N GLN A 138 -10.70 -8.79 7.41
CA GLN A 138 -11.59 -9.41 6.44
C GLN A 138 -11.29 -8.88 5.04
N VAL A 139 -10.92 -9.77 4.11
CA VAL A 139 -10.75 -9.46 2.68
C VAL A 139 -11.80 -10.23 1.89
N ARG A 140 -12.61 -9.52 1.10
CA ARG A 140 -13.71 -10.08 0.31
C ARG A 140 -13.42 -9.87 -1.18
N HIS A 141 -13.43 -10.93 -1.97
CA HIS A 141 -13.29 -10.81 -3.42
C HIS A 141 -14.55 -10.24 -4.06
N VAL A 142 -14.38 -9.18 -4.84
CA VAL A 142 -15.40 -8.62 -5.71
C VAL A 142 -14.98 -8.83 -7.15
N ASN A 143 -15.71 -9.72 -7.86
CA ASN A 143 -15.42 -10.02 -9.26
C ASN A 143 -16.00 -8.91 -10.15
N PHE A 144 -15.14 -8.00 -10.61
CA PHE A 144 -15.50 -6.95 -11.55
C PHE A 144 -14.57 -6.94 -12.75
N GLN A 145 -15.14 -6.81 -13.97
CA GLN A 145 -14.38 -7.10 -15.18
C GLN A 145 -13.52 -5.94 -15.68
N ALA A 146 -14.00 -4.72 -15.56
CA ALA A 146 -13.29 -3.54 -16.03
C ALA A 146 -13.98 -2.24 -15.58
N GLY A 147 -13.23 -1.15 -15.41
CA GLY A 147 -13.74 0.19 -15.41
C GLY A 147 -13.65 0.98 -14.11
N ASP A 148 -13.48 0.35 -12.98
CA ASP A 148 -13.61 1.08 -11.70
C ASP A 148 -12.42 1.97 -11.36
N SER A 149 -11.19 1.62 -11.76
CA SER A 149 -9.97 2.39 -11.47
C SER A 149 -8.78 1.89 -12.30
N ASP A 150 -7.60 2.44 -12.07
CA ASP A 150 -6.36 2.28 -12.85
C ASP A 150 -5.90 0.81 -13.05
N HIS A 151 -6.27 -0.12 -12.14
CA HIS A 151 -5.96 -1.55 -12.30
C HIS A 151 -6.52 -2.13 -13.60
N THR A 152 -7.62 -1.58 -14.09
CA THR A 152 -8.23 -1.98 -15.37
C THR A 152 -7.29 -1.77 -16.54
N SER A 153 -6.56 -0.66 -16.58
CA SER A 153 -5.58 -0.37 -17.64
C SER A 153 -4.50 -1.44 -17.73
N PHE A 154 -4.01 -1.91 -16.59
CA PHE A 154 -3.01 -3.00 -16.52
C PHE A 154 -3.62 -4.33 -16.92
N ASN A 155 -4.82 -4.67 -16.45
CA ASN A 155 -5.52 -5.91 -16.79
C ASN A 155 -5.83 -6.02 -18.28
N LEU A 156 -6.20 -4.92 -18.95
CA LEU A 156 -6.43 -4.87 -20.38
C LEU A 156 -5.14 -5.10 -21.20
N ASN A 157 -3.99 -4.80 -20.63
CA ASN A 157 -2.68 -5.03 -21.23
C ASN A 157 -2.04 -6.38 -20.84
N GLY A 158 -2.83 -7.28 -20.22
CA GLY A 158 -2.38 -8.64 -19.88
C GLY A 158 -1.57 -8.74 -18.59
N TYR A 159 -1.46 -7.67 -17.82
CA TYR A 159 -0.87 -7.67 -16.48
C TYR A 159 -1.89 -8.09 -15.43
N MET A 160 -1.41 -8.37 -14.23
CA MET A 160 -2.26 -8.74 -13.09
C MET A 160 -2.40 -7.54 -12.14
N GLY A 161 -3.48 -6.79 -12.29
CA GLY A 161 -3.82 -5.65 -11.43
C GLY A 161 -4.99 -5.96 -10.50
N ILE A 162 -4.89 -5.52 -9.24
CA ILE A 162 -5.94 -5.62 -8.24
C ILE A 162 -6.18 -4.28 -7.56
N TYR A 163 -7.39 -4.12 -7.04
CA TYR A 163 -7.86 -2.90 -6.43
C TYR A 163 -8.45 -3.19 -5.04
N PRO A 164 -7.67 -3.01 -3.95
CA PRO A 164 -8.21 -2.98 -2.59
C PRO A 164 -9.05 -1.73 -2.39
N PHE A 165 -10.34 -1.91 -2.21
CA PHE A 165 -11.34 -0.85 -2.10
C PHE A 165 -12.04 -0.87 -0.75
N GLU A 166 -12.52 0.27 -0.28
CA GLU A 166 -13.11 0.43 1.05
C GLU A 166 -14.37 -0.40 1.28
N ASP A 167 -15.39 -0.24 0.47
CA ASP A 167 -16.62 -1.05 0.47
C ASP A 167 -17.34 -0.87 -0.87
N TYR A 168 -17.46 -1.95 -1.63
CA TYR A 168 -18.07 -1.92 -2.96
C TYR A 168 -19.58 -1.57 -2.93
N GLN A 169 -20.25 -1.82 -1.82
CA GLN A 169 -21.69 -1.56 -1.68
C GLN A 169 -22.01 -0.25 -0.97
N ASN A 170 -21.13 0.16 -0.03
CA ASN A 170 -21.36 1.30 0.85
C ASN A 170 -20.13 2.22 0.95
N TYR A 171 -19.49 2.49 -0.21
CA TYR A 171 -18.37 3.43 -0.28
C TYR A 171 -18.80 4.86 0.03
N SER A 172 -17.84 5.77 0.11
CA SER A 172 -18.09 7.17 0.45
C SER A 172 -19.20 7.79 -0.40
N PRO A 173 -20.31 8.23 0.19
CA PRO A 173 -21.39 8.93 -0.55
C PRO A 173 -20.99 10.34 -0.99
N TYR A 174 -19.78 10.76 -0.66
CA TYR A 174 -19.25 12.10 -0.97
C TYR A 174 -18.34 12.11 -2.19
N ILE A 175 -18.06 10.94 -2.78
CA ILE A 175 -17.30 10.82 -4.03
C ILE A 175 -17.82 11.79 -5.10
N HIS A 176 -16.93 12.42 -5.85
CA HIS A 176 -17.23 13.38 -6.91
C HIS A 176 -18.09 14.58 -6.46
N THR A 177 -17.98 14.97 -5.20
CA THR A 177 -18.67 16.15 -4.67
C THR A 177 -17.71 17.09 -3.93
N GLY A 178 -18.16 18.33 -3.69
CA GLY A 178 -17.44 19.28 -2.85
C GLY A 178 -17.34 18.89 -1.38
N ASN A 179 -17.96 17.78 -0.96
CA ASN A 179 -17.92 17.24 0.39
C ASN A 179 -16.95 16.05 0.55
N ASP A 180 -16.19 15.73 -0.49
CA ASP A 180 -15.10 14.78 -0.37
C ASP A 180 -13.94 15.39 0.43
N LEU A 181 -14.14 15.46 1.75
CA LEU A 181 -13.30 16.15 2.74
C LEU A 181 -12.89 15.21 3.86
N ILE A 182 -11.81 15.58 4.55
CA ILE A 182 -11.45 14.95 5.83
C ILE A 182 -12.58 15.24 6.83
N GLY A 183 -13.06 14.19 7.46
CA GLY A 183 -14.19 14.18 8.39
C GLY A 183 -15.45 13.58 7.75
N PRO A 184 -16.03 14.16 6.69
CA PRO A 184 -17.16 13.52 6.01
C PRO A 184 -16.79 12.28 5.21
N SER A 185 -15.84 12.38 4.28
CA SER A 185 -15.43 11.31 3.38
C SER A 185 -14.29 10.49 3.99
N VAL A 186 -13.18 11.11 4.34
CA VAL A 186 -12.11 10.44 5.10
C VAL A 186 -12.47 10.49 6.58
N ASN A 187 -13.24 9.51 7.03
CA ASN A 187 -13.74 9.45 8.42
C ASN A 187 -13.02 8.42 9.29
N SER A 188 -12.14 7.57 8.70
CA SER A 188 -11.38 6.54 9.38
C SER A 188 -9.90 6.52 8.96
N PHE A 189 -9.07 7.25 9.70
CA PHE A 189 -7.60 7.15 9.50
C PHE A 189 -7.05 5.76 9.83
N GLU A 190 -7.71 5.01 10.73
CA GLU A 190 -7.32 3.63 11.02
C GLU A 190 -7.49 2.75 9.78
N MET A 191 -8.57 2.92 9.04
CA MET A 191 -8.80 2.21 7.78
C MET A 191 -7.69 2.51 6.79
N SER A 192 -7.40 3.79 6.49
CA SER A 192 -6.31 4.17 5.58
C SER A 192 -4.96 3.61 6.04
N GLN A 193 -4.71 3.59 7.35
CA GLN A 193 -3.50 2.98 7.90
C GLN A 193 -3.44 1.47 7.63
N ARG A 194 -4.54 0.74 7.85
CA ARG A 194 -4.62 -0.71 7.60
C ARG A 194 -4.40 -1.05 6.14
N TYR A 195 -5.01 -0.28 5.23
CA TYR A 195 -4.80 -0.44 3.79
C TYR A 195 -3.35 -0.19 3.40
N THR A 196 -2.73 0.88 3.92
CA THR A 196 -1.31 1.16 3.69
C THR A 196 -0.40 0.05 4.23
N GLN A 197 -0.69 -0.49 5.41
CA GLN A 197 0.04 -1.63 5.98
C GLN A 197 -0.07 -2.87 5.09
N MET A 198 -1.27 -3.17 4.59
CA MET A 198 -1.48 -4.26 3.63
C MET A 198 -0.70 -4.03 2.33
N ASN A 199 -0.73 -2.80 1.81
CA ASN A 199 0.00 -2.44 0.61
C ASN A 199 1.51 -2.61 0.80
N VAL A 200 2.08 -2.13 1.91
CA VAL A 200 3.49 -2.34 2.29
C VAL A 200 3.82 -3.85 2.33
N ALA A 201 2.99 -4.66 3.00
CA ALA A 201 3.22 -6.10 3.13
C ALA A 201 3.17 -6.79 1.76
N CYS A 202 2.18 -6.48 0.93
CA CYS A 202 2.04 -7.09 -0.40
C CYS A 202 3.17 -6.68 -1.34
N VAL A 203 3.50 -5.39 -1.41
CA VAL A 203 4.57 -4.89 -2.28
C VAL A 203 5.92 -5.46 -1.86
N SER A 204 6.27 -5.40 -0.56
CA SER A 204 7.56 -5.89 -0.05
C SER A 204 7.75 -7.39 -0.26
N THR A 205 6.70 -8.17 -0.01
CA THR A 205 6.76 -9.64 -0.14
C THR A 205 6.86 -10.06 -1.61
N LEU A 206 6.10 -9.39 -2.52
CA LEU A 206 6.16 -9.68 -3.95
C LEU A 206 7.48 -9.21 -4.57
N ALA A 207 8.02 -8.09 -4.09
CA ALA A 207 9.33 -7.57 -4.52
C ALA A 207 10.51 -8.38 -3.98
N LEU A 208 10.28 -9.37 -3.11
CA LEU A 208 11.28 -10.21 -2.49
C LEU A 208 12.28 -9.37 -1.68
N LEU A 209 11.90 -9.04 -0.46
CA LEU A 209 12.78 -8.32 0.46
C LEU A 209 14.14 -9.03 0.54
N ASP A 210 15.20 -8.29 0.20
CA ASP A 210 16.56 -8.84 0.22
C ASP A 210 16.98 -9.08 1.67
N SER A 211 17.25 -10.34 2.02
CA SER A 211 17.64 -10.72 3.37
C SER A 211 18.97 -10.07 3.81
N GLU A 212 19.81 -9.68 2.86
CA GLU A 212 21.05 -8.95 3.16
C GLU A 212 20.80 -7.46 3.43
N SER A 213 19.64 -6.92 3.02
CA SER A 213 19.28 -5.52 3.27
C SER A 213 18.64 -5.28 4.63
N VAL A 214 18.03 -6.29 5.18
CA VAL A 214 17.85 -6.34 6.62
C VAL A 214 19.26 -6.53 7.12
N SER A 215 19.99 -5.42 7.38
CA SER A 215 21.17 -5.57 8.19
C SER A 215 20.66 -6.36 9.40
N GLU A 216 21.01 -7.63 9.49
CA GLU A 216 21.29 -8.17 10.79
C GLU A 216 22.31 -7.13 11.32
N ASN A 217 21.82 -6.06 11.93
CA ASN A 217 22.51 -5.54 13.07
C ASN A 217 22.78 -6.83 13.78
N GLU A 218 24.04 -7.31 13.71
CA GLU A 218 24.43 -8.42 14.55
C GLU A 218 23.77 -8.04 15.85
N MET A 219 22.61 -8.64 16.12
CA MET A 219 22.01 -8.57 17.44
C MET A 219 23.00 -9.35 18.27
N SER A 220 24.14 -8.67 18.48
CA SER A 220 25.09 -9.04 19.45
C SER A 220 24.28 -9.26 20.70
N SER A 221 23.99 -10.51 20.95
CA SER A 221 23.25 -11.12 22.04
C SER A 221 22.73 -10.12 23.09
N VAL A 222 21.76 -9.26 22.71
CA VAL A 222 21.01 -8.50 23.69
C VAL A 222 19.91 -9.41 24.18
N THR A 223 20.03 -9.90 25.37
CA THR A 223 18.99 -10.67 26.03
C THR A 223 18.13 -9.74 26.88
N MET A 224 16.81 -9.87 26.75
CA MET A 224 15.83 -9.16 27.57
C MET A 224 15.06 -10.14 28.44
N PHE A 225 15.14 -9.94 29.76
CA PHE A 225 14.38 -10.78 30.70
C PHE A 225 13.92 -9.98 31.94
N PRO A 226 12.71 -10.23 32.46
CA PRO A 226 11.65 -11.06 31.86
C PRO A 226 10.94 -10.38 30.70
N ASN A 227 10.43 -11.17 29.74
CA ASN A 227 9.62 -10.65 28.65
C ASN A 227 8.34 -11.51 28.53
N PRO A 228 7.14 -10.95 28.79
CA PRO A 228 6.87 -9.55 29.13
C PRO A 228 7.37 -9.15 30.54
N ALA A 229 7.82 -7.89 30.66
CA ALA A 229 8.25 -7.30 31.92
C ALA A 229 7.06 -6.73 32.69
N GLN A 230 7.05 -6.91 34.04
CA GLN A 230 6.03 -6.27 34.91
C GLN A 230 6.56 -5.01 35.61
N ASN A 231 7.68 -5.11 36.29
CA ASN A 231 8.23 -3.99 37.08
C ASN A 231 9.69 -3.66 36.71
N THR A 232 10.45 -4.64 36.25
CA THR A 232 11.86 -4.51 35.88
C THR A 232 12.08 -5.25 34.58
N LEU A 233 12.97 -4.70 33.75
CA LEU A 233 13.50 -5.32 32.54
C LEU A 233 15.00 -5.27 32.61
N GLU A 234 15.68 -6.42 32.56
CA GLU A 234 17.12 -6.53 32.48
C GLU A 234 17.54 -6.69 31.03
N LEU A 235 18.47 -5.85 30.60
CA LEU A 235 19.09 -5.91 29.27
C LEU A 235 20.54 -6.33 29.46
N THR A 236 20.94 -7.44 28.88
CA THR A 236 22.32 -7.89 28.85
C THR A 236 22.82 -7.84 27.41
N SER A 237 23.97 -7.16 27.20
CA SER A 237 24.64 -7.05 25.92
C SER A 237 26.10 -7.48 26.05
N GLU A 238 26.59 -8.22 25.07
CA GLU A 238 28.02 -8.54 24.94
C GLU A 238 28.85 -7.37 24.34
N TYR A 239 28.20 -6.28 23.99
CA TYR A 239 28.85 -5.10 23.41
C TYR A 239 29.59 -4.29 24.48
N SER A 240 30.87 -4.09 24.31
CA SER A 240 31.68 -3.18 25.13
C SER A 240 31.75 -1.82 24.43
N GLY A 241 30.93 -0.85 24.87
CA GLY A 241 30.92 0.52 24.31
C GLY A 241 29.78 1.37 24.88
N ASN A 242 29.69 2.62 24.44
CA ASN A 242 28.57 3.47 24.81
C ASN A 242 27.34 3.03 24.01
N ASN A 243 26.40 2.37 24.66
CA ASN A 243 25.15 1.92 24.09
C ASN A 243 24.06 2.92 24.42
N LYS A 244 23.24 3.24 23.44
CA LYS A 244 22.02 4.05 23.58
C LYS A 244 20.81 3.12 23.61
N VAL A 245 20.05 3.18 24.70
CA VAL A 245 18.81 2.40 24.84
C VAL A 245 17.62 3.35 24.76
N GLN A 246 16.69 3.06 23.89
CA GLN A 246 15.43 3.81 23.75
C GLN A 246 14.24 2.89 24.00
N ILE A 247 13.31 3.34 24.84
CA ILE A 247 11.99 2.71 24.98
C ILE A 247 11.04 3.47 24.06
N ILE A 248 10.48 2.77 23.11
CA ILE A 248 9.58 3.31 22.10
C ILE A 248 8.17 2.75 22.34
N SER A 249 7.15 3.60 22.32
CA SER A 249 5.75 3.18 22.42
C SER A 249 5.30 2.44 21.16
N SER A 250 4.18 1.74 21.21
CA SER A 250 3.55 1.12 20.04
C SER A 250 3.15 2.13 18.93
N LEU A 251 3.17 3.42 19.24
CA LEU A 251 2.94 4.52 18.29
C LEU A 251 4.24 5.13 17.75
N GLY A 252 5.42 4.51 18.01
CA GLY A 252 6.72 4.99 17.54
C GLY A 252 7.28 6.19 18.30
N GLN A 253 6.70 6.58 19.43
CA GLN A 253 7.19 7.70 20.24
C GLN A 253 8.26 7.22 21.22
N ILE A 254 9.38 7.95 21.33
CA ILE A 254 10.39 7.68 22.35
C ILE A 254 9.79 8.05 23.70
N VAL A 255 9.59 7.05 24.55
CA VAL A 255 9.06 7.20 25.93
C VAL A 255 10.19 7.50 26.88
N LYS A 256 11.35 6.87 26.69
CA LYS A 256 12.53 7.05 27.52
C LYS A 256 13.81 6.69 26.77
N GLU A 257 14.88 7.38 27.13
CA GLU A 257 16.24 7.15 26.62
C GLU A 257 17.22 7.03 27.77
N PHE A 258 18.19 6.12 27.66
CA PHE A 258 19.24 5.86 28.66
C PHE A 258 20.62 5.90 28.02
#